data_d0a13c86358d9fa41c8c2288823931eb
#
_entry.id   d0a13c86358d9fa41c8c2288823931eb
#
_cell.length_a   1.000
_cell.length_b   1.000
_cell.length_c   1.000
_cell.angle_alpha   90.00
_cell.angle_beta   90.00
_cell.angle_gamma   90.00
#
_symmetry.space_group_name_H-M   'P 1'
#
loop_
_entity.id
_entity.type
_entity.pdbx_description
1 polymer ?
#
loop_
_entity_poly.entity_id
_entity_poly.type
_entity_poly.pdbx_seq_one_letter_code
_entity_poly.pdbx_strand_id
1 'polypeptide(L)'
;MHEVSDIKVASGVIPIQNQHPMLMAQRALTLNQIAGGRFTLGVGVTHRAVTEGMWGISWDRSVRRLSEYLDGLLPLLAGEQVNATGEMLTTRGALQIPDVRTPEVYVAALGPQMLRLTGRRTAGTITWMTGPKTLKEHIGPTMRTAAAEAGRPDGAVKVAAALPVAVTDDVTAVRSLAAEQFAMYGHLPSYRAMLDREGYAGPEDAALIGDEATVRERLDEVRTAGVDEFVAIPFDPSAEGQDRTRTCLRSLASQ
;
A
#
# COMPACT_ATOMS: atom_id res chain seq x y z
N MET A 1 -15.40 -13.07 -0.86
CA MET A 1 -15.26 -12.93 -2.32
C MET A 1 -16.36 -13.63 -3.10
N HIS A 2 -16.90 -14.74 -2.63
CA HIS A 2 -18.05 -15.41 -3.26
C HIS A 2 -19.40 -14.72 -3.01
N GLU A 3 -19.54 -14.05 -1.86
CA GLU A 3 -20.80 -13.43 -1.42
C GLU A 3 -21.02 -12.02 -2.00
N VAL A 4 -19.97 -11.36 -2.51
CA VAL A 4 -20.03 -9.98 -3.05
C VAL A 4 -19.34 -9.95 -4.39
N SER A 5 -20.09 -9.70 -5.47
CA SER A 5 -19.65 -9.81 -6.86
C SER A 5 -18.81 -8.62 -7.34
N ASP A 6 -19.01 -7.43 -6.78
CA ASP A 6 -18.55 -6.17 -7.39
C ASP A 6 -17.41 -5.48 -6.63
N ILE A 7 -16.92 -6.09 -5.55
CA ILE A 7 -15.83 -5.55 -4.73
C ILE A 7 -14.47 -6.05 -5.24
N LYS A 8 -13.54 -5.14 -5.48
CA LYS A 8 -12.11 -5.45 -5.62
C LYS A 8 -11.52 -5.77 -4.24
N VAL A 9 -10.57 -6.67 -4.21
CA VAL A 9 -9.86 -7.08 -2.99
C VAL A 9 -8.37 -6.93 -3.21
N ALA A 10 -7.68 -6.37 -2.22
CA ALA A 10 -6.23 -6.20 -2.25
C ALA A 10 -5.58 -6.71 -0.97
N SER A 11 -4.33 -7.14 -1.05
CA SER A 11 -3.49 -7.30 0.14
C SER A 11 -2.79 -5.97 0.47
N GLY A 12 -2.80 -5.58 1.72
CA GLY A 12 -2.27 -4.27 2.09
C GLY A 12 -1.32 -4.28 3.31
N VAL A 13 -0.13 -4.84 3.21
CA VAL A 13 0.59 -5.54 2.16
C VAL A 13 1.19 -6.85 2.68
N ILE A 14 1.60 -7.76 1.78
CA ILE A 14 2.29 -9.00 2.17
C ILE A 14 3.80 -8.76 2.16
N PRO A 15 4.53 -9.06 3.26
CA PRO A 15 5.98 -8.97 3.30
C PRO A 15 6.65 -9.94 2.33
N ILE A 16 7.69 -9.46 1.62
CA ILE A 16 8.41 -10.28 0.65
C ILE A 16 9.53 -11.12 1.27
N GLN A 17 10.00 -10.77 2.48
CA GLN A 17 11.20 -11.38 3.05
C GLN A 17 11.02 -12.83 3.46
N ASN A 18 9.85 -13.22 3.90
CA ASN A 18 9.54 -14.56 4.41
C ASN A 18 8.84 -15.46 3.38
N GLN A 19 8.74 -15.03 2.11
CA GLN A 19 8.10 -15.80 1.05
C GLN A 19 8.90 -15.71 -0.25
N HIS A 20 9.09 -16.86 -0.89
CA HIS A 20 9.71 -16.92 -2.21
C HIS A 20 8.74 -16.42 -3.30
N PRO A 21 9.20 -15.73 -4.38
CA PRO A 21 8.34 -15.26 -5.48
C PRO A 21 7.45 -16.33 -6.09
N MET A 22 7.95 -17.57 -6.20
CA MET A 22 7.19 -18.71 -6.72
C MET A 22 5.92 -18.97 -5.88
N LEU A 23 6.06 -19.02 -4.55
CA LEU A 23 4.94 -19.23 -3.64
C LEU A 23 3.98 -18.03 -3.65
N MET A 24 4.51 -16.82 -3.71
CA MET A 24 3.71 -15.60 -3.80
C MET A 24 2.89 -15.58 -5.10
N ALA A 25 3.52 -15.87 -6.24
CA ALA A 25 2.83 -15.91 -7.53
C ALA A 25 1.73 -16.97 -7.54
N GLN A 26 2.01 -18.19 -7.05
CA GLN A 26 1.02 -19.26 -6.97
C GLN A 26 -0.20 -18.84 -6.14
N ARG A 27 0.02 -18.26 -4.96
CA ARG A 27 -1.07 -17.78 -4.09
C ARG A 27 -1.86 -16.63 -4.74
N ALA A 28 -1.17 -15.66 -5.32
CA ALA A 28 -1.79 -14.51 -5.95
C ALA A 28 -2.65 -14.90 -7.16
N LEU A 29 -2.17 -15.80 -8.02
CA LEU A 29 -2.92 -16.32 -9.16
C LEU A 29 -4.14 -17.11 -8.69
N THR A 30 -4.01 -17.99 -7.69
CA THR A 30 -5.14 -18.73 -7.11
C THR A 30 -6.19 -17.79 -6.53
N LEU A 31 -5.77 -16.77 -5.74
CA LEU A 31 -6.70 -15.78 -5.20
C LEU A 31 -7.38 -14.96 -6.29
N ASN A 32 -6.63 -14.58 -7.33
CA ASN A 32 -7.20 -13.82 -8.45
C ASN A 32 -8.20 -14.66 -9.28
N GLN A 33 -7.95 -15.95 -9.44
CA GLN A 33 -8.90 -16.87 -10.05
C GLN A 33 -10.20 -16.97 -9.24
N ILE A 34 -10.10 -17.20 -7.92
CA ILE A 34 -11.24 -17.24 -7.00
C ILE A 34 -12.00 -15.90 -7.00
N ALA A 35 -11.28 -14.79 -7.12
CA ALA A 35 -11.85 -13.44 -7.16
C ALA A 35 -12.42 -13.05 -8.54
N GLY A 36 -12.33 -13.91 -9.56
CA GLY A 36 -12.77 -13.58 -10.92
C GLY A 36 -12.00 -12.40 -11.54
N GLY A 37 -10.70 -12.26 -11.22
CA GLY A 37 -9.84 -11.18 -11.74
C GLY A 37 -9.92 -9.87 -10.96
N ARG A 38 -10.52 -9.86 -9.75
CA ARG A 38 -10.71 -8.67 -8.90
C ARG A 38 -9.67 -8.54 -7.77
N PHE A 39 -8.60 -9.33 -7.79
CA PHE A 39 -7.56 -9.29 -6.76
C PHE A 39 -6.37 -8.43 -7.21
N THR A 40 -5.93 -7.52 -6.33
CA THR A 40 -4.69 -6.75 -6.46
C THR A 40 -3.68 -7.24 -5.43
N LEU A 41 -2.48 -7.59 -5.87
CA LEU A 41 -1.41 -8.05 -5.00
C LEU A 41 -0.60 -6.86 -4.46
N GLY A 42 -0.82 -6.49 -3.21
CA GLY A 42 0.03 -5.55 -2.49
C GLY A 42 1.18 -6.27 -1.79
N VAL A 43 2.42 -5.90 -2.09
CA VAL A 43 3.64 -6.43 -1.47
C VAL A 43 4.50 -5.30 -0.91
N GLY A 44 5.39 -5.63 0.02
CA GLY A 44 6.31 -4.63 0.56
C GLY A 44 7.47 -5.23 1.31
N VAL A 45 8.48 -4.39 1.56
CA VAL A 45 9.51 -4.68 2.55
C VAL A 45 8.98 -4.27 3.92
N THR A 46 9.02 -5.18 4.89
CA THR A 46 8.61 -4.82 6.25
C THR A 46 9.72 -4.05 6.98
N HIS A 47 9.61 -3.86 8.28
CA HIS A 47 10.56 -3.08 9.07
C HIS A 47 11.70 -3.95 9.60
N ARG A 48 12.88 -3.34 9.80
CA ARG A 48 14.05 -4.02 10.33
C ARG A 48 13.75 -4.76 11.65
N ALA A 49 13.04 -4.11 12.57
CA ALA A 49 12.67 -4.70 13.85
C ALA A 49 11.86 -6.01 13.70
N VAL A 50 11.03 -6.11 12.67
CA VAL A 50 10.25 -7.31 12.37
C VAL A 50 11.14 -8.37 11.72
N THR A 51 11.86 -8.02 10.65
CA THR A 51 12.67 -8.99 9.90
C THR A 51 13.83 -9.53 10.72
N GLU A 52 14.63 -8.66 11.33
CA GLU A 52 15.80 -9.07 12.12
C GLU A 52 15.40 -9.52 13.53
N GLY A 53 14.51 -8.76 14.20
CA GLY A 53 14.16 -9.02 15.59
C GLY A 53 13.18 -10.19 15.79
N MET A 54 12.24 -10.40 14.88
CA MET A 54 11.21 -11.43 15.03
C MET A 54 11.44 -12.65 14.13
N TRP A 55 11.99 -12.45 12.91
CA TRP A 55 12.11 -13.54 11.91
C TRP A 55 13.55 -14.02 11.71
N GLY A 56 14.56 -13.32 12.25
CA GLY A 56 15.96 -13.66 12.03
C GLY A 56 16.43 -13.50 10.58
N ILE A 57 15.74 -12.69 9.78
CA ILE A 57 16.05 -12.43 8.38
C ILE A 57 16.71 -11.07 8.25
N SER A 58 17.87 -11.00 7.57
CA SER A 58 18.57 -9.73 7.33
C SER A 58 17.72 -8.73 6.54
N TRP A 59 17.75 -7.46 6.97
CA TRP A 59 17.04 -6.35 6.33
C TRP A 59 17.94 -5.49 5.44
N ASP A 60 18.99 -6.06 4.89
CA ASP A 60 19.91 -5.29 4.02
C ASP A 60 19.35 -5.10 2.62
N ARG A 61 19.82 -4.02 1.97
CA ARG A 61 19.61 -3.75 0.54
C ARG A 61 18.17 -3.94 0.06
N SER A 62 17.20 -3.39 0.83
CA SER A 62 15.76 -3.58 0.64
C SER A 62 15.29 -3.29 -0.79
N VAL A 63 15.82 -2.23 -1.44
CA VAL A 63 15.49 -1.90 -2.84
C VAL A 63 15.97 -2.97 -3.80
N ARG A 64 17.19 -3.49 -3.60
CA ARG A 64 17.73 -4.58 -4.41
C ARG A 64 16.94 -5.86 -4.21
N ARG A 65 16.66 -6.22 -2.96
CA ARG A 65 15.82 -7.38 -2.64
C ARG A 65 14.48 -7.33 -3.33
N LEU A 66 13.81 -6.16 -3.29
CA LEU A 66 12.54 -6.00 -4.01
C LEU A 66 12.73 -6.10 -5.52
N SER A 67 13.79 -5.49 -6.09
CA SER A 67 14.06 -5.60 -7.53
C SER A 67 14.20 -7.05 -7.98
N GLU A 68 15.06 -7.83 -7.31
CA GLU A 68 15.26 -9.25 -7.61
C GLU A 68 14.00 -10.10 -7.33
N TYR A 69 13.22 -9.70 -6.33
CA TYR A 69 11.92 -10.31 -6.07
C TYR A 69 10.94 -10.11 -7.22
N LEU A 70 10.87 -8.88 -7.76
CA LEU A 70 10.03 -8.56 -8.92
C LEU A 70 10.53 -9.23 -10.20
N ASP A 71 11.85 -9.47 -10.35
CA ASP A 71 12.42 -10.23 -11.48
C ASP A 71 11.89 -11.68 -11.52
N GLY A 72 11.63 -12.25 -10.35
CA GLY A 72 11.00 -13.55 -10.23
C GLY A 72 9.47 -13.51 -10.29
N LEU A 73 8.86 -12.54 -9.61
CA LEU A 73 7.42 -12.51 -9.40
C LEU A 73 6.63 -12.13 -10.67
N LEU A 74 7.02 -11.05 -11.35
CA LEU A 74 6.23 -10.50 -12.46
C LEU A 74 6.09 -11.47 -13.65
N PRO A 75 7.16 -12.14 -14.13
CA PRO A 75 7.02 -13.13 -15.20
C PRO A 75 6.13 -14.31 -14.79
N LEU A 76 6.24 -14.79 -13.54
CA LEU A 76 5.39 -15.88 -13.03
C LEU A 76 3.92 -15.49 -13.01
N LEU A 77 3.59 -14.25 -12.61
CA LEU A 77 2.22 -13.74 -12.64
C LEU A 77 1.69 -13.58 -14.07
N ALA A 78 2.57 -13.32 -15.04
CA ALA A 78 2.23 -13.25 -16.45
C ALA A 78 2.10 -14.63 -17.13
N GLY A 79 2.36 -15.72 -16.39
CA GLY A 79 2.35 -17.08 -16.95
C GLY A 79 3.61 -17.43 -17.74
N GLU A 80 4.68 -16.65 -17.58
CA GLU A 80 5.93 -16.84 -18.30
C GLU A 80 6.90 -17.74 -17.50
N GLN A 81 7.83 -18.35 -18.22
CA GLN A 81 8.97 -19.03 -17.60
C GLN A 81 9.96 -17.99 -17.07
N VAL A 82 10.41 -18.17 -15.83
CA VAL A 82 11.42 -17.32 -15.21
C VAL A 82 12.74 -18.06 -15.05
N ASN A 83 13.86 -17.35 -15.29
CA ASN A 83 15.22 -17.80 -14.98
C ASN A 83 16.04 -16.59 -14.48
N ALA A 84 15.66 -16.08 -13.33
CA ALA A 84 16.29 -14.94 -12.68
C ALA A 84 17.27 -15.43 -11.61
N THR A 85 18.53 -14.95 -11.68
CA THR A 85 19.56 -15.22 -10.69
C THR A 85 20.14 -13.88 -10.21
N GLY A 86 19.81 -13.52 -8.97
CA GLY A 86 20.31 -12.33 -8.30
C GLY A 86 21.35 -12.68 -7.23
N GLU A 87 21.83 -11.65 -6.53
CA GLU A 87 22.72 -11.82 -5.37
C GLU A 87 21.98 -12.29 -4.13
N MET A 88 20.72 -11.87 -4.00
CA MET A 88 19.90 -12.12 -2.80
C MET A 88 18.85 -13.21 -3.04
N LEU A 89 18.45 -13.41 -4.29
CA LEU A 89 17.34 -14.28 -4.62
C LEU A 89 17.52 -14.90 -6.01
N THR A 90 17.23 -16.19 -6.10
CA THR A 90 17.15 -16.92 -7.38
C THR A 90 15.74 -17.45 -7.56
N THR A 91 15.14 -17.19 -8.74
CA THR A 91 13.81 -17.74 -9.10
C THR A 91 13.91 -18.40 -10.47
N ARG A 92 13.61 -19.70 -10.53
CA ARG A 92 13.64 -20.48 -11.78
C ARG A 92 12.42 -21.38 -11.86
N GLY A 93 11.79 -21.44 -13.03
CA GLY A 93 10.64 -22.29 -13.30
C GLY A 93 9.47 -21.56 -13.92
N ALA A 94 8.32 -22.20 -13.94
CA ALA A 94 7.06 -21.66 -14.46
C ALA A 94 5.90 -22.16 -13.59
N LEU A 95 4.78 -21.45 -13.64
CA LEU A 95 3.52 -21.89 -13.04
C LEU A 95 2.53 -22.21 -14.17
N GLN A 96 1.89 -23.36 -14.07
CA GLN A 96 0.86 -23.78 -15.01
C GLN A 96 -0.52 -23.60 -14.35
N ILE A 97 -1.03 -22.38 -14.39
CA ILE A 97 -2.36 -22.04 -13.90
C ILE A 97 -3.13 -21.46 -15.09
N PRO A 98 -4.00 -22.25 -15.73
CA PRO A 98 -4.70 -21.85 -16.94
C PRO A 98 -5.76 -20.78 -16.65
N ASP A 99 -6.04 -19.94 -17.65
CA ASP A 99 -7.15 -19.00 -17.71
C ASP A 99 -7.22 -17.98 -16.56
N VAL A 100 -6.07 -17.60 -16.00
CA VAL A 100 -5.99 -16.59 -14.94
C VAL A 100 -5.47 -15.27 -15.48
N ARG A 101 -6.23 -14.19 -15.25
CA ARG A 101 -5.74 -12.84 -15.47
C ARG A 101 -4.54 -12.54 -14.55
N THR A 102 -3.53 -11.88 -15.08
CA THR A 102 -2.43 -11.32 -14.26
C THR A 102 -3.00 -10.31 -13.26
N PRO A 103 -2.82 -10.50 -11.94
CA PRO A 103 -3.24 -9.50 -10.96
C PRO A 103 -2.36 -8.25 -11.04
N GLU A 104 -2.94 -7.08 -10.80
CA GLU A 104 -2.14 -5.86 -10.59
C GLU A 104 -1.24 -6.04 -9.36
N VAL A 105 -0.01 -5.52 -9.44
CA VAL A 105 0.94 -5.53 -8.33
C VAL A 105 1.14 -4.12 -7.81
N TYR A 106 0.88 -3.90 -6.54
CA TYR A 106 1.18 -2.67 -5.82
C TYR A 106 2.30 -2.91 -4.82
N VAL A 107 3.15 -1.91 -4.64
CA VAL A 107 4.27 -1.98 -3.69
C VAL A 107 4.10 -0.91 -2.62
N ALA A 108 4.27 -1.27 -1.35
CA ALA A 108 4.39 -0.29 -0.28
C ALA A 108 5.72 0.46 -0.43
N ALA A 109 5.67 1.73 -0.85
CA ALA A 109 6.83 2.55 -1.15
C ALA A 109 6.64 3.99 -0.66
N LEU A 110 7.65 4.52 0.06
CA LEU A 110 7.69 5.89 0.55
C LEU A 110 8.96 6.62 0.10
N GLY A 111 10.12 5.96 0.17
CA GLY A 111 11.40 6.53 -0.20
C GLY A 111 11.60 6.63 -1.72
N PRO A 112 12.38 7.61 -2.20
CA PRO A 112 12.49 7.91 -3.64
C PRO A 112 13.03 6.76 -4.49
N GLN A 113 13.95 5.95 -3.97
CA GLN A 113 14.48 4.80 -4.72
C GLN A 113 13.42 3.70 -4.88
N MET A 114 12.67 3.42 -3.81
CA MET A 114 11.60 2.43 -3.82
C MET A 114 10.45 2.88 -4.74
N LEU A 115 10.06 4.16 -4.67
CA LEU A 115 9.04 4.75 -5.55
C LEU A 115 9.46 4.68 -7.04
N ARG A 116 10.72 4.98 -7.35
CA ARG A 116 11.22 4.86 -8.74
C ARG A 116 11.18 3.42 -9.24
N LEU A 117 11.61 2.45 -8.42
CA LEU A 117 11.53 1.03 -8.77
C LEU A 117 10.07 0.62 -9.02
N THR A 118 9.17 1.02 -8.11
CA THR A 118 7.73 0.75 -8.18
C THR A 118 7.13 1.36 -9.45
N GLY A 119 7.37 2.64 -9.73
CA GLY A 119 6.86 3.34 -10.90
C GLY A 119 7.30 2.71 -12.22
N ARG A 120 8.54 2.22 -12.30
CA ARG A 120 9.05 1.55 -13.50
C ARG A 120 8.44 0.18 -13.74
N ARG A 121 8.01 -0.55 -12.71
CA ARG A 121 7.78 -2.00 -12.81
C ARG A 121 6.39 -2.49 -12.42
N THR A 122 5.63 -1.74 -11.64
CA THR A 122 4.37 -2.23 -11.05
C THR A 122 3.19 -1.31 -11.37
N ALA A 123 1.97 -1.77 -11.07
CA ALA A 123 0.76 -1.03 -11.36
C ALA A 123 0.50 0.12 -10.39
N GLY A 124 1.13 0.13 -9.22
CA GLY A 124 0.91 1.21 -8.26
C GLY A 124 1.68 1.08 -6.96
N THR A 125 1.47 2.07 -6.10
CA THR A 125 1.95 2.05 -4.71
C THR A 125 0.77 2.09 -3.74
N ILE A 126 0.95 1.51 -2.56
CA ILE A 126 0.09 1.72 -1.42
C ILE A 126 0.90 2.42 -0.33
N THR A 127 0.38 3.55 0.18
CA THR A 127 1.01 4.31 1.26
C THR A 127 0.21 4.15 2.54
N TRP A 128 0.89 4.31 3.66
CA TRP A 128 0.29 4.38 5.00
C TRP A 128 0.81 5.62 5.71
N MET A 129 -0.03 6.33 6.47
CA MET A 129 0.35 7.52 7.26
C MET A 129 1.06 8.61 6.43
N THR A 130 0.61 8.84 5.21
CA THR A 130 1.18 9.83 4.30
C THR A 130 0.11 10.86 3.96
N GLY A 131 0.34 12.12 4.31
CA GLY A 131 -0.62 13.19 4.12
C GLY A 131 -0.67 13.75 2.68
N PRO A 132 -1.65 14.63 2.41
CA PRO A 132 -1.98 15.10 1.05
C PRO A 132 -0.84 15.88 0.38
N LYS A 133 -0.08 16.69 1.13
CA LYS A 133 1.06 17.41 0.56
C LYS A 133 2.13 16.45 0.04
N THR A 134 2.50 15.44 0.84
CA THR A 134 3.51 14.45 0.45
C THR A 134 3.03 13.57 -0.71
N LEU A 135 1.75 13.20 -0.73
CA LEU A 135 1.15 12.49 -1.84
C LEU A 135 1.24 13.28 -3.14
N LYS A 136 0.91 14.57 -3.09
CA LYS A 136 0.91 15.50 -4.23
C LYS A 136 2.32 15.84 -4.73
N GLU A 137 3.25 16.13 -3.82
CA GLU A 137 4.56 16.71 -4.17
C GLU A 137 5.68 15.67 -4.27
N HIS A 138 5.52 14.49 -3.67
CA HIS A 138 6.56 13.47 -3.62
C HIS A 138 6.12 12.13 -4.21
N ILE A 139 5.07 11.51 -3.68
CA ILE A 139 4.70 10.13 -4.05
C ILE A 139 4.28 10.07 -5.52
N GLY A 140 3.21 10.76 -5.89
CA GLY A 140 2.64 10.75 -7.24
C GLY A 140 3.65 11.19 -8.32
N PRO A 141 4.32 12.35 -8.19
CA PRO A 141 5.30 12.80 -9.18
C PRO A 141 6.47 11.83 -9.35
N THR A 142 7.05 11.28 -8.26
CA THR A 142 8.17 10.33 -8.36
C THR A 142 7.77 9.06 -9.11
N MET A 143 6.57 8.55 -8.85
CA MET A 143 6.03 7.36 -9.51
C MET A 143 5.79 7.61 -11.01
N ARG A 144 5.09 8.70 -11.35
CA ARG A 144 4.76 9.05 -12.75
C ARG A 144 6.01 9.34 -13.57
N THR A 145 6.97 10.11 -13.04
CA THR A 145 8.24 10.36 -13.72
C THR A 145 8.99 9.06 -14.01
N ALA A 146 9.10 8.16 -13.02
CA ALA A 146 9.77 6.89 -13.20
C ALA A 146 9.07 5.95 -14.20
N ALA A 147 7.74 6.00 -14.27
CA ALA A 147 6.97 5.27 -15.27
C ALA A 147 7.23 5.81 -16.69
N ALA A 148 7.20 7.14 -16.86
CA ALA A 148 7.46 7.79 -18.14
C ALA A 148 8.91 7.52 -18.63
N GLU A 149 9.91 7.62 -17.75
CA GLU A 149 11.31 7.24 -18.05
C GLU A 149 11.47 5.78 -18.49
N ALA A 150 10.58 4.89 -18.05
CA ALA A 150 10.54 3.48 -18.44
C ALA A 150 9.69 3.22 -19.69
N GLY A 151 9.21 4.27 -20.37
CA GLY A 151 8.37 4.16 -21.58
C GLY A 151 6.96 3.63 -21.33
N ARG A 152 6.48 3.72 -20.10
CA ARG A 152 5.12 3.27 -19.75
C ARG A 152 4.09 4.36 -20.10
N PRO A 153 2.88 4.00 -20.53
CA PRO A 153 1.85 4.98 -20.89
C PRO A 153 1.39 5.81 -19.69
N ASP A 154 0.82 6.97 -19.96
CA ASP A 154 0.17 7.80 -18.94
C ASP A 154 -0.94 7.00 -18.24
N GLY A 155 -1.05 7.19 -16.93
CA GLY A 155 -2.00 6.44 -16.11
C GLY A 155 -1.59 4.98 -15.79
N ALA A 156 -0.41 4.53 -16.23
CA ALA A 156 0.08 3.18 -15.94
C ALA A 156 0.36 2.90 -14.46
N VAL A 157 0.45 3.93 -13.64
CA VAL A 157 0.72 3.82 -12.20
C VAL A 157 -0.35 4.53 -11.39
N LYS A 158 -0.78 3.88 -10.32
CA LYS A 158 -1.80 4.37 -9.39
C LYS A 158 -1.20 4.60 -8.00
N VAL A 159 -1.80 5.50 -7.26
CA VAL A 159 -1.49 5.78 -5.86
C VAL A 159 -2.70 5.41 -5.01
N ALA A 160 -2.55 4.38 -4.17
CA ALA A 160 -3.50 4.06 -3.12
C ALA A 160 -3.00 4.64 -1.80
N ALA A 161 -3.80 5.50 -1.16
CA ALA A 161 -3.47 6.08 0.12
C ALA A 161 -4.31 5.45 1.23
N ALA A 162 -3.65 4.89 2.24
CA ALA A 162 -4.31 4.35 3.42
C ALA A 162 -4.08 5.28 4.62
N LEU A 163 -5.16 5.70 5.27
CA LEU A 163 -5.11 6.57 6.44
C LEU A 163 -6.11 6.10 7.51
N PRO A 164 -5.78 6.32 8.81
CA PRO A 164 -6.74 6.15 9.89
C PRO A 164 -7.85 7.19 9.77
N VAL A 165 -9.09 6.77 10.02
CA VAL A 165 -10.27 7.65 9.96
C VAL A 165 -11.14 7.42 11.20
N ALA A 166 -11.56 8.51 11.84
CA ALA A 166 -12.53 8.46 12.93
C ALA A 166 -13.47 9.67 12.87
N VAL A 167 -14.76 9.40 12.73
CA VAL A 167 -15.82 10.41 12.87
C VAL A 167 -16.22 10.49 14.33
N THR A 168 -15.96 11.63 14.97
CA THR A 168 -16.17 11.82 16.40
C THR A 168 -16.43 13.28 16.75
N ASP A 169 -17.15 13.50 17.85
CA ASP A 169 -17.29 14.82 18.47
C ASP A 169 -16.22 15.05 19.55
N ASP A 170 -15.59 13.97 20.08
CA ASP A 170 -14.45 14.05 21.00
C ASP A 170 -13.12 13.90 20.28
N VAL A 171 -12.79 14.94 19.51
CA VAL A 171 -11.53 15.00 18.73
C VAL A 171 -10.29 14.84 19.63
N THR A 172 -10.33 15.40 20.86
CA THR A 172 -9.19 15.37 21.77
C THR A 172 -8.86 13.95 22.23
N ALA A 173 -9.86 13.20 22.67
CA ALA A 173 -9.66 11.83 23.13
C ALA A 173 -9.21 10.91 21.99
N VAL A 174 -9.86 10.99 20.82
CA VAL A 174 -9.52 10.13 19.67
C VAL A 174 -8.14 10.49 19.09
N ARG A 175 -7.75 11.78 19.10
CA ARG A 175 -6.40 12.19 18.70
C ARG A 175 -5.33 11.64 19.66
N SER A 176 -5.59 11.67 20.97
CA SER A 176 -4.69 11.07 21.97
C SER A 176 -4.54 9.56 21.75
N LEU A 177 -5.64 8.87 21.45
CA LEU A 177 -5.63 7.46 21.09
C LEU A 177 -4.80 7.20 19.83
N ALA A 178 -4.95 8.03 18.80
CA ALA A 178 -4.15 7.93 17.58
C ALA A 178 -2.65 8.09 17.86
N ALA A 179 -2.28 9.06 18.70
CA ALA A 179 -0.88 9.30 19.10
C ALA A 179 -0.28 8.08 19.81
N GLU A 180 -1.05 7.42 20.67
CA GLU A 180 -0.61 6.20 21.36
C GLU A 180 -0.56 4.99 20.41
N GLN A 181 -1.66 4.72 19.71
CA GLN A 181 -1.80 3.53 18.85
C GLN A 181 -0.80 3.52 17.69
N PHE A 182 -0.51 4.69 17.12
CA PHE A 182 0.36 4.83 15.96
C PHE A 182 1.76 5.35 16.30
N ALA A 183 2.12 5.47 17.59
CA ALA A 183 3.40 6.01 18.06
C ALA A 183 4.62 5.40 17.35
N MET A 184 4.59 4.10 17.08
CA MET A 184 5.69 3.37 16.40
C MET A 184 6.05 4.02 15.06
N TYR A 185 5.07 4.48 14.29
CA TYR A 185 5.31 5.07 12.97
C TYR A 185 6.06 6.41 13.05
N GLY A 186 5.92 7.14 14.14
CA GLY A 186 6.72 8.35 14.41
C GLY A 186 8.21 8.10 14.55
N HIS A 187 8.61 6.87 14.91
CA HIS A 187 10.00 6.46 15.13
C HIS A 187 10.63 5.71 13.95
N LEU A 188 9.83 5.24 12.99
CA LEU A 188 10.34 4.56 11.82
C LEU A 188 10.86 5.58 10.79
N PRO A 189 12.14 5.53 10.36
CA PRO A 189 12.75 6.58 9.54
C PRO A 189 11.99 6.89 8.24
N SER A 190 11.41 5.88 7.60
CA SER A 190 10.64 6.05 6.36
C SER A 190 9.34 6.83 6.58
N TYR A 191 8.66 6.61 7.70
CA TYR A 191 7.43 7.35 8.05
C TYR A 191 7.76 8.71 8.62
N ARG A 192 8.77 8.83 9.49
CA ARG A 192 9.22 10.13 10.01
C ARG A 192 9.52 11.09 8.86
N ALA A 193 10.21 10.62 7.82
CA ALA A 193 10.50 11.44 6.64
C ALA A 193 9.23 11.92 5.91
N MET A 194 8.13 11.16 5.93
CA MET A 194 6.84 11.59 5.34
C MET A 194 6.13 12.60 6.24
N LEU A 195 6.09 12.34 7.54
CA LEU A 195 5.54 13.29 8.52
C LEU A 195 6.28 14.63 8.50
N ASP A 196 7.62 14.62 8.40
CA ASP A 196 8.43 15.83 8.27
C ASP A 196 8.10 16.64 7.01
N ARG A 197 7.85 15.98 5.88
CA ARG A 197 7.42 16.63 4.62
C ARG A 197 6.08 17.34 4.77
N GLU A 198 5.16 16.74 5.51
CA GLU A 198 3.87 17.35 5.84
C GLU A 198 4.00 18.54 6.81
N GLY A 199 5.02 18.53 7.67
CA GLY A 199 5.14 19.39 8.83
C GLY A 199 4.39 18.85 10.05
N TYR A 200 4.13 17.55 10.09
CA TYR A 200 3.41 16.88 11.16
C TYR A 200 4.34 16.57 12.35
N ALA A 201 3.85 16.84 13.56
CA ALA A 201 4.57 16.53 14.80
C ALA A 201 4.61 15.02 15.05
N GLY A 202 3.48 14.34 14.85
CA GLY A 202 3.34 12.92 15.08
C GLY A 202 2.40 12.24 14.07
N PRO A 203 2.27 10.91 14.15
CA PRO A 203 1.39 10.13 13.27
C PRO A 203 -0.09 10.46 13.44
N GLU A 204 -0.51 10.97 14.60
CA GLU A 204 -1.87 11.44 14.88
C GLU A 204 -2.31 12.59 13.96
N ASP A 205 -1.36 13.37 13.44
CA ASP A 205 -1.64 14.44 12.48
C ASP A 205 -2.06 13.91 11.10
N ALA A 206 -1.60 12.71 10.75
CA ALA A 206 -1.99 12.05 9.52
C ALA A 206 -3.37 11.40 9.59
N ALA A 207 -3.91 11.15 10.79
CA ALA A 207 -5.24 10.57 10.95
C ALA A 207 -6.34 11.59 10.61
N LEU A 208 -7.38 11.17 9.92
CA LEU A 208 -8.55 11.98 9.60
C LEU A 208 -9.55 11.89 10.76
N ILE A 209 -9.52 12.86 11.66
CA ILE A 209 -10.32 12.89 12.89
C ILE A 209 -11.17 14.15 12.92
N GLY A 210 -12.45 14.04 13.22
CA GLY A 210 -13.38 15.15 13.36
C GLY A 210 -14.83 14.71 13.17
N ASP A 211 -15.73 15.68 13.08
CA ASP A 211 -17.10 15.42 12.66
C ASP A 211 -17.19 15.02 11.18
N GLU A 212 -18.36 14.68 10.70
CA GLU A 212 -18.58 14.25 9.31
C GLU A 212 -18.15 15.31 8.29
N ALA A 213 -18.30 16.58 8.61
CA ALA A 213 -17.92 17.70 7.71
C ALA A 213 -16.40 17.81 7.62
N THR A 214 -15.70 17.78 8.74
CA THR A 214 -14.25 17.82 8.84
C THR A 214 -13.60 16.61 8.14
N VAL A 215 -14.11 15.41 8.37
CA VAL A 215 -13.60 14.20 7.73
C VAL A 215 -13.79 14.26 6.23
N ARG A 216 -14.94 14.76 5.76
CA ARG A 216 -15.20 14.97 4.32
C ARG A 216 -14.23 15.95 3.68
N GLU A 217 -14.00 17.10 4.29
CA GLU A 217 -13.06 18.11 3.82
C GLU A 217 -11.64 17.53 3.69
N ARG A 218 -11.16 16.84 4.72
CA ARG A 218 -9.83 16.20 4.70
C ARG A 218 -9.71 15.07 3.69
N LEU A 219 -10.78 14.33 3.43
CA LEU A 219 -10.83 13.35 2.33
C LEU A 219 -10.75 14.01 0.96
N ASP A 220 -11.39 15.16 0.78
CA ASP A 220 -11.29 15.95 -0.46
C ASP A 220 -9.86 16.47 -0.68
N GLU A 221 -9.13 16.85 0.37
CA GLU A 221 -7.72 17.21 0.28
C GLU A 221 -6.89 16.01 -0.24
N VAL A 222 -7.12 14.81 0.29
CA VAL A 222 -6.45 13.59 -0.17
C VAL A 222 -6.79 13.29 -1.63
N ARG A 223 -8.06 13.41 -2.02
CA ARG A 223 -8.50 13.22 -3.40
C ARG A 223 -7.84 14.20 -4.37
N THR A 224 -7.78 15.48 -4.00
CA THR A 224 -7.14 16.53 -4.82
C THR A 224 -5.62 16.44 -4.87
N ALA A 225 -5.01 15.65 -3.98
CA ALA A 225 -3.59 15.32 -4.02
C ALA A 225 -3.20 14.33 -5.14
N GLY A 226 -4.15 13.85 -5.93
CA GLY A 226 -3.92 12.93 -7.04
C GLY A 226 -3.81 11.47 -6.60
N VAL A 227 -4.61 11.10 -5.60
CA VAL A 227 -4.81 9.72 -5.13
C VAL A 227 -5.87 9.06 -6.00
N ASP A 228 -5.55 7.87 -6.51
CA ASP A 228 -6.45 7.09 -7.35
C ASP A 228 -7.40 6.21 -6.51
N GLU A 229 -6.92 5.73 -5.37
CA GLU A 229 -7.66 4.84 -4.46
C GLU A 229 -7.43 5.25 -3.01
N PHE A 230 -8.50 5.38 -2.23
CA PHE A 230 -8.41 5.67 -0.79
C PHE A 230 -8.82 4.46 0.04
N VAL A 231 -7.98 4.10 1.02
CA VAL A 231 -8.23 3.00 1.95
C VAL A 231 -8.45 3.58 3.35
N ALA A 232 -9.70 3.72 3.74
CA ALA A 232 -10.04 4.16 5.09
C ALA A 232 -9.82 3.03 6.10
N ILE A 233 -9.13 3.33 7.19
CA ILE A 233 -8.95 2.43 8.34
C ILE A 233 -9.69 3.01 9.55
N PRO A 234 -10.95 2.64 9.79
CA PRO A 234 -11.69 3.06 10.99
C PRO A 234 -10.95 2.57 12.24
N PHE A 235 -10.69 3.47 13.20
CA PHE A 235 -9.90 3.13 14.39
C PHE A 235 -10.53 3.60 15.73
N ASP A 236 -11.78 4.09 15.71
CA ASP A 236 -12.48 4.46 16.93
C ASP A 236 -12.55 3.28 17.93
N PRO A 237 -12.33 3.51 19.24
CA PRO A 237 -12.31 2.46 20.24
C PRO A 237 -13.67 1.83 20.50
N SER A 238 -14.76 2.54 20.17
CA SER A 238 -16.13 2.09 20.37
C SER A 238 -16.74 1.51 19.10
N ALA A 239 -17.61 0.52 19.24
CA ALA A 239 -18.37 -0.02 18.11
C ALA A 239 -19.28 1.05 17.46
N GLU A 240 -19.86 1.92 18.27
CA GLU A 240 -20.72 3.03 17.81
C GLU A 240 -19.93 4.03 16.94
N GLY A 241 -18.75 4.47 17.40
CA GLY A 241 -17.87 5.36 16.64
C GLY A 241 -17.37 4.74 15.34
N GLN A 242 -17.05 3.43 15.37
CA GLN A 242 -16.70 2.72 14.13
C GLN A 242 -17.88 2.65 13.16
N ASP A 243 -19.11 2.42 13.62
CA ASP A 243 -20.29 2.36 12.76
C ASP A 243 -20.67 3.75 12.23
N ARG A 244 -20.53 4.81 13.04
CA ARG A 244 -20.67 6.21 12.61
C ARG A 244 -19.67 6.53 11.50
N THR A 245 -18.39 6.18 11.69
CA THR A 245 -17.34 6.36 10.70
C THR A 245 -17.64 5.60 9.40
N ARG A 246 -18.02 4.32 9.48
CA ARG A 246 -18.40 3.52 8.30
C ARG A 246 -19.61 4.09 7.58
N THR A 247 -20.59 4.61 8.30
CA THR A 247 -21.80 5.23 7.71
C THR A 247 -21.43 6.49 6.94
N CYS A 248 -20.59 7.36 7.51
CA CYS A 248 -20.05 8.52 6.83
C CYS A 248 -19.32 8.13 5.54
N LEU A 249 -18.38 7.19 5.63
CA LEU A 249 -17.59 6.72 4.47
C LEU A 249 -18.45 6.12 3.36
N ARG A 250 -19.48 5.34 3.69
CA ARG A 250 -20.44 4.80 2.71
C ARG A 250 -21.17 5.90 1.94
N SER A 251 -21.58 6.97 2.64
CA SER A 251 -22.26 8.10 2.00
C SER A 251 -21.39 8.84 0.98
N LEU A 252 -20.05 8.78 1.15
CA LEU A 252 -19.07 9.38 0.26
C LEU A 252 -18.72 8.49 -0.94
N ALA A 253 -18.70 7.18 -0.76
CA ALA A 253 -18.43 6.23 -1.82
C ALA A 253 -19.57 6.12 -2.86
N SER A 254 -20.76 6.63 -2.53
CA SER A 254 -21.94 6.59 -3.38
C SER A 254 -22.12 7.85 -4.25
N GLN A 255 -21.20 8.81 -4.14
CA GLN A 255 -21.17 10.08 -4.93
C GLN A 255 -20.10 9.98 -6.01
#